data_f52ea8e120043001169860f75bfdf6bd
#
_entry.id   f52ea8e120043001169860f75bfdf6bd
#
_cell.length_a   1.000
_cell.length_b   1.000
_cell.length_c   1.000
_cell.angle_alpha   90.00
_cell.angle_beta   90.00
_cell.angle_gamma   90.00
#
_symmetry.space_group_name_H-M   'P 1'
#
loop_
_entity.id
_entity.type
_entity.pdbx_description
1 polymer ?
#
loop_
_entity_poly.entity_id
_entity_poly.type
_entity_poly.pdbx_seq_one_letter_code
_entity_poly.pdbx_strand_id
1 'polypeptide(L)'
;MLSETQILERLRKICLALADVEETTTFGHPTFRVKGKMFAVLEEYKGELGICVKVEKELQGIFLDDSRFFRTPYIGKHGWVTLKVYAARLNWTEVKDLVRGSYRLVSATAPKSKGAIKEKQSF
;
A
#
# COMPACT_ATOMS: atom_id res chain seq x y z
N MET A 1 8.28 -21.37 2.81
CA MET A 1 7.84 -20.19 2.04
C MET A 1 6.32 -20.09 2.11
N LEU A 2 5.80 -18.90 2.35
CA LEU A 2 4.37 -18.73 2.45
C LEU A 2 3.72 -18.78 1.07
N SER A 3 2.53 -19.35 1.00
CA SER A 3 1.74 -19.34 -0.23
C SER A 3 1.14 -17.94 -0.44
N GLU A 4 0.65 -17.71 -1.64
CA GLU A 4 -0.02 -16.44 -1.93
C GLU A 4 -1.21 -16.21 -1.01
N THR A 5 -1.98 -17.27 -0.73
CA THR A 5 -3.11 -17.17 0.20
C THR A 5 -2.66 -16.78 1.60
N GLN A 6 -1.55 -17.37 2.07
CA GLN A 6 -1.02 -17.02 3.39
C GLN A 6 -0.50 -15.59 3.44
N ILE A 7 0.14 -15.14 2.35
CA ILE A 7 0.59 -13.75 2.24
C ILE A 7 -0.62 -12.81 2.33
N LEU A 8 -1.66 -13.12 1.58
CA LEU A 8 -2.87 -12.28 1.58
C LEU A 8 -3.51 -12.23 2.97
N GLU A 9 -3.59 -13.38 3.64
CA GLU A 9 -4.21 -13.40 4.95
C GLU A 9 -3.46 -12.54 5.96
N ARG A 10 -2.12 -12.59 5.91
CA ARG A 10 -1.32 -11.76 6.81
C ARG A 10 -1.44 -10.29 6.47
N LEU A 11 -1.39 -9.97 5.18
CA LEU A 11 -1.56 -8.58 4.74
C LEU A 11 -2.94 -8.06 5.13
N ARG A 12 -3.95 -8.90 4.98
CA ARG A 12 -5.33 -8.54 5.35
C ARG A 12 -5.43 -8.17 6.83
N LYS A 13 -4.79 -8.95 7.71
CA LYS A 13 -4.82 -8.66 9.13
C LYS A 13 -4.18 -7.31 9.44
N ILE A 14 -3.09 -7.00 8.78
CA ILE A 14 -2.41 -5.72 8.97
C ILE A 14 -3.30 -4.56 8.51
N CYS A 15 -3.84 -4.68 7.31
CA CYS A 15 -4.60 -3.59 6.71
C CYS A 15 -5.93 -3.36 7.40
N LEU A 16 -6.66 -4.43 7.69
CA LEU A 16 -7.99 -4.30 8.28
C LEU A 16 -7.96 -3.93 9.75
N ALA A 17 -6.79 -3.95 10.39
CA ALA A 17 -6.64 -3.43 11.74
C ALA A 17 -6.63 -1.90 11.77
N LEU A 18 -6.46 -1.25 10.63
CA LEU A 18 -6.43 0.20 10.54
C LEU A 18 -7.86 0.74 10.38
N ALA A 19 -8.09 1.97 10.86
CA ALA A 19 -9.44 2.53 10.89
C ALA A 19 -10.00 2.77 9.49
N ASP A 20 -11.26 2.42 9.30
CA ASP A 20 -12.03 2.73 8.09
C ASP A 20 -11.49 2.10 6.81
N VAL A 21 -10.78 0.99 6.94
CA VAL A 21 -10.24 0.29 5.78
C VAL A 21 -11.26 -0.71 5.26
N GLU A 22 -11.39 -0.77 3.94
CA GLU A 22 -12.16 -1.81 3.30
C GLU A 22 -11.30 -2.53 2.26
N GLU A 23 -11.56 -3.80 2.09
CA GLU A 23 -10.89 -4.62 1.08
C GLU A 23 -11.76 -4.65 -0.16
N THR A 24 -11.15 -4.41 -1.31
CA THR A 24 -11.82 -4.43 -2.60
C THR A 24 -10.97 -5.22 -3.58
N THR A 25 -11.38 -5.24 -4.83
CA THR A 25 -10.62 -5.89 -5.90
C THR A 25 -10.45 -4.87 -7.02
N THR A 26 -9.20 -4.72 -7.48
CA THR A 26 -8.89 -3.83 -8.59
C THR A 26 -8.18 -4.67 -9.65
N PHE A 27 -8.80 -4.80 -10.80
CA PHE A 27 -8.29 -5.64 -11.89
C PHE A 27 -7.93 -7.06 -11.41
N GLY A 28 -8.77 -7.61 -10.53
CA GLY A 28 -8.55 -8.95 -10.00
C GLY A 28 -7.57 -9.06 -8.85
N HIS A 29 -7.01 -7.95 -8.39
CA HIS A 29 -6.02 -7.97 -7.31
C HIS A 29 -6.60 -7.46 -6.00
N PRO A 30 -6.32 -8.15 -4.87
CA PRO A 30 -6.76 -7.67 -3.56
C PRO A 30 -6.23 -6.28 -3.28
N THR A 31 -7.13 -5.36 -2.95
CA THR A 31 -6.80 -3.95 -2.79
C THR A 31 -7.41 -3.45 -1.49
N PHE A 32 -6.65 -2.69 -0.73
CA PHE A 32 -7.11 -2.12 0.54
C PHE A 32 -7.22 -0.62 0.39
N ARG A 33 -8.37 -0.08 0.77
CA ARG A 33 -8.68 1.34 0.58
C ARG A 33 -9.07 1.98 1.89
N VAL A 34 -8.76 3.27 1.98
CA VAL A 34 -9.25 4.13 3.04
C VAL A 34 -9.86 5.35 2.38
N LYS A 35 -11.09 5.68 2.75
CA LYS A 35 -11.81 6.83 2.15
C LYS A 35 -11.83 6.74 0.62
N GLY A 36 -12.02 5.55 0.11
CA GLY A 36 -12.12 5.31 -1.32
C GLY A 36 -10.81 5.26 -2.08
N LYS A 37 -9.67 5.52 -1.43
CA LYS A 37 -8.38 5.53 -2.09
C LYS A 37 -7.55 4.34 -1.66
N MET A 38 -6.91 3.69 -2.61
CA MET A 38 -6.08 2.52 -2.30
C MET A 38 -4.78 2.93 -1.62
N PHE A 39 -4.33 2.11 -0.67
CA PHE A 39 -3.05 2.32 -0.01
C PHE A 39 -2.21 1.06 0.03
N ALA A 40 -2.77 -0.10 -0.30
CA ALA A 40 -2.00 -1.34 -0.37
C ALA A 40 -2.67 -2.27 -1.37
N VAL A 41 -1.88 -2.94 -2.18
CA VAL A 41 -2.36 -3.86 -3.20
C VAL A 41 -1.45 -5.08 -3.20
N LEU A 42 -2.03 -6.27 -3.28
CA LEU A 42 -1.25 -7.48 -3.51
C LEU A 42 -1.49 -7.88 -4.96
N GLU A 43 -0.46 -7.81 -5.78
CA GLU A 43 -0.64 -8.10 -7.20
C GLU A 43 0.58 -8.83 -7.77
N GLU A 44 0.33 -9.60 -8.81
CA GLU A 44 1.39 -10.23 -9.56
C GLU A 44 1.64 -9.42 -10.83
N TYR A 45 2.91 -9.10 -11.09
CA TYR A 45 3.30 -8.37 -12.28
C TYR A 45 4.47 -9.10 -12.92
N LYS A 46 4.27 -9.60 -14.14
CA LYS A 46 5.29 -10.34 -14.89
C LYS A 46 5.87 -11.49 -14.06
N GLY A 47 4.98 -12.21 -13.39
CA GLY A 47 5.36 -13.37 -12.60
C GLY A 47 5.90 -13.07 -11.23
N GLU A 48 5.96 -11.80 -10.83
CA GLU A 48 6.49 -11.39 -9.54
C GLU A 48 5.35 -10.96 -8.63
N LEU A 49 5.13 -11.70 -7.56
CA LEU A 49 4.12 -11.32 -6.56
C LEU A 49 4.69 -10.21 -5.69
N GLY A 50 3.94 -9.14 -5.52
CA GLY A 50 4.42 -7.99 -4.79
C GLY A 50 3.35 -7.32 -3.96
N ILE A 51 3.82 -6.63 -2.91
CA ILE A 51 2.98 -5.77 -2.09
C ILE A 51 3.28 -4.34 -2.52
N CYS A 52 2.26 -3.66 -3.03
CA CYS A 52 2.40 -2.30 -3.54
C CYS A 52 1.94 -1.31 -2.48
N VAL A 53 2.78 -0.33 -2.17
CA VAL A 53 2.47 0.71 -1.19
C VAL A 53 2.98 2.05 -1.71
N LYS A 54 2.41 3.12 -1.17
CA LYS A 54 2.86 4.46 -1.52
C LYS A 54 3.84 4.96 -0.48
N VAL A 55 4.93 5.58 -0.92
CA VAL A 55 5.90 6.22 -0.04
C VAL A 55 6.01 7.68 -0.46
N GLU A 56 6.65 8.49 0.38
CA GLU A 56 6.89 9.88 0.01
C GLU A 56 7.80 9.92 -1.20
N LYS A 57 7.47 10.81 -2.14
CA LYS A 57 8.19 10.87 -3.40
C LYS A 57 9.69 11.10 -3.21
N GLU A 58 10.04 11.90 -2.22
CA GLU A 58 11.43 12.19 -1.93
C GLU A 58 12.20 10.96 -1.47
N LEU A 59 11.50 9.98 -0.91
CA LEU A 59 12.13 8.76 -0.40
C LEU A 59 12.07 7.61 -1.40
N GLN A 60 11.34 7.77 -2.50
CA GLN A 60 11.14 6.66 -3.43
C GLN A 60 12.46 6.10 -3.96
N GLY A 61 13.41 6.97 -4.28
CA GLY A 61 14.71 6.52 -4.80
C GLY A 61 15.46 5.66 -3.82
N ILE A 62 15.34 5.95 -2.51
CA ILE A 62 16.00 5.15 -1.48
C ILE A 62 15.45 3.73 -1.49
N PHE A 63 14.12 3.60 -1.58
CA PHE A 63 13.51 2.26 -1.66
C PHE A 63 13.95 1.54 -2.93
N LEU A 64 14.01 2.26 -4.06
CA LEU A 64 14.34 1.62 -5.33
C LEU A 64 15.81 1.22 -5.43
N ASP A 65 16.67 1.75 -4.56
CA ASP A 65 18.05 1.28 -4.47
C ASP A 65 18.16 -0.10 -3.83
N ASP A 66 17.11 -0.53 -3.14
CA ASP A 66 17.03 -1.86 -2.53
C ASP A 66 16.44 -2.82 -3.57
N SER A 67 17.20 -3.86 -3.94
CA SER A 67 16.80 -4.77 -5.01
C SER A 67 15.52 -5.55 -4.72
N ARG A 68 15.03 -5.53 -3.49
CA ARG A 68 13.75 -6.18 -3.16
C ARG A 68 12.56 -5.38 -3.68
N PHE A 69 12.77 -4.11 -4.07
CA PHE A 69 11.71 -3.22 -4.52
C PHE A 69 11.84 -2.91 -5.99
N PHE A 70 10.71 -2.61 -6.61
CA PHE A 70 10.73 -1.99 -7.93
C PHE A 70 9.63 -0.93 -7.98
N ARG A 71 9.76 -0.04 -8.96
CA ARG A 71 8.78 1.02 -9.16
C ARG A 71 7.49 0.41 -9.68
N THR A 72 6.39 0.68 -8.98
CA THR A 72 5.10 0.10 -9.35
C THR A 72 4.71 0.56 -10.76
N PRO A 73 4.33 -0.36 -11.65
CA PRO A 73 3.93 0.03 -13.00
C PRO A 73 2.76 1.01 -12.97
N TYR A 74 2.80 1.96 -13.88
CA TYR A 74 1.78 2.98 -14.13
C TYR A 74 1.64 4.02 -13.03
N ILE A 75 1.62 3.64 -11.77
CA ILE A 75 1.41 4.57 -10.67
C ILE A 75 2.68 4.90 -9.89
N GLY A 76 3.81 4.36 -10.32
CA GLY A 76 5.09 4.65 -9.67
C GLY A 76 5.42 6.14 -9.65
N LYS A 77 4.95 6.88 -10.65
CA LYS A 77 5.18 8.32 -10.71
C LYS A 77 4.55 9.07 -9.54
N HIS A 78 3.62 8.44 -8.84
CA HIS A 78 2.97 9.04 -7.67
C HIS A 78 3.58 8.56 -6.35
N GLY A 79 4.75 7.92 -6.39
CA GLY A 79 5.44 7.48 -5.19
C GLY A 79 5.19 6.03 -4.81
N TRP A 80 4.61 5.24 -5.71
CA TRP A 80 4.34 3.83 -5.42
C TRP A 80 5.56 2.97 -5.66
N VAL A 81 5.79 2.03 -4.74
CA VAL A 81 6.84 1.02 -4.86
C VAL A 81 6.23 -0.35 -4.58
N THR A 82 6.84 -1.38 -5.16
CA THR A 82 6.39 -2.76 -4.98
C THR A 82 7.48 -3.56 -4.30
N LEU A 83 7.16 -4.16 -3.15
CA LEU A 83 8.06 -5.06 -2.45
C LEU A 83 7.84 -6.46 -2.98
N LYS A 84 8.90 -7.07 -3.53
CA LYS A 84 8.83 -8.45 -4.04
C LYS A 84 8.69 -9.40 -2.86
N VAL A 85 7.61 -10.16 -2.85
CA VAL A 85 7.28 -11.01 -1.71
C VAL A 85 8.28 -12.15 -1.52
N TYR A 86 8.79 -12.69 -2.63
CA TYR A 86 9.66 -13.86 -2.59
C TYR A 86 11.13 -13.58 -2.90
N ALA A 87 11.51 -12.30 -2.99
CA ALA A 87 12.91 -11.96 -3.29
C ALA A 87 13.84 -12.28 -2.13
N ALA A 88 13.31 -12.24 -0.92
CA ALA A 88 14.04 -12.55 0.29
C ALA A 88 13.02 -12.97 1.34
N ARG A 89 13.50 -13.39 2.50
CA ARG A 89 12.57 -13.71 3.59
C ARG A 89 11.81 -12.45 3.97
N LEU A 90 10.50 -12.51 3.91
CA LEU A 90 9.65 -11.35 4.15
C LEU A 90 9.63 -11.01 5.65
N ASN A 91 9.92 -9.75 5.94
CA ASN A 91 9.89 -9.24 7.31
C ASN A 91 8.55 -8.54 7.54
N TRP A 92 7.69 -9.17 8.34
CA TRP A 92 6.33 -8.65 8.54
C TRP A 92 6.28 -7.36 9.35
N THR A 93 7.30 -7.10 10.18
CA THR A 93 7.40 -5.80 10.86
C THR A 93 7.63 -4.70 9.84
N GLU A 94 8.51 -4.97 8.86
CA GLU A 94 8.76 -4.02 7.77
C GLU A 94 7.50 -3.81 6.93
N VAL A 95 6.79 -4.89 6.62
CA VAL A 95 5.54 -4.78 5.84
C VAL A 95 4.53 -3.92 6.60
N LYS A 96 4.39 -4.15 7.90
CA LYS A 96 3.47 -3.37 8.71
C LYS A 96 3.83 -1.89 8.68
N ASP A 97 5.11 -1.56 8.77
CA ASP A 97 5.55 -0.17 8.74
C ASP A 97 5.29 0.47 7.39
N LEU A 98 5.55 -0.28 6.31
CA LEU A 98 5.28 0.22 4.95
C LEU A 98 3.79 0.48 4.74
N VAL A 99 2.97 -0.47 5.16
CA VAL A 99 1.51 -0.35 5.02
C VAL A 99 0.99 0.83 5.81
N ARG A 100 1.44 0.98 7.06
CA ARG A 100 1.01 2.09 7.90
C ARG A 100 1.45 3.44 7.33
N GLY A 101 2.66 3.50 6.79
CA GLY A 101 3.15 4.72 6.16
C GLY A 101 2.32 5.10 4.96
N SER A 102 2.00 4.11 4.12
CA SER A 102 1.16 4.32 2.95
C SER A 102 -0.25 4.79 3.36
N TYR A 103 -0.81 4.12 4.37
CA TYR A 103 -2.13 4.48 4.90
C TYR A 103 -2.15 5.95 5.34
N ARG A 104 -1.12 6.39 6.08
CA ARG A 104 -1.06 7.77 6.54
C ARG A 104 -0.99 8.76 5.39
N LEU A 105 -0.16 8.46 4.39
CA LEU A 105 -0.03 9.34 3.23
C LEU A 105 -1.34 9.47 2.47
N VAL A 106 -1.99 8.33 2.24
CA VAL A 106 -3.21 8.31 1.46
C VAL A 106 -4.35 8.94 2.24
N SER A 107 -4.45 8.66 3.54
CA SER A 107 -5.49 9.26 4.39
C SER A 107 -5.38 10.78 4.43
N ALA A 108 -4.15 11.29 4.48
CA ALA A 108 -3.94 12.72 4.56
C ALA A 108 -4.34 13.44 3.27
N THR A 109 -4.22 12.76 2.12
CA THR A 109 -4.53 13.36 0.83
C THR A 109 -5.91 13.04 0.33
N ALA A 110 -6.61 12.08 0.97
CA ALA A 110 -7.95 11.69 0.53
C ALA A 110 -8.93 12.84 0.79
N PRO A 111 -9.98 12.93 -0.03
CA PRO A 111 -11.00 13.95 0.22
C PRO A 111 -11.60 13.75 1.59
N LYS A 112 -11.73 14.81 2.33
CA LYS A 112 -12.39 14.73 3.62
C LYS A 112 -13.87 14.48 3.40
N SER A 113 -14.51 13.87 4.38
CA SER A 113 -15.94 13.74 4.30
C SER A 113 -16.53 15.13 4.23
N LYS A 114 -17.67 15.23 3.57
CA LYS A 114 -18.32 16.51 3.42
C LYS A 114 -18.62 17.08 4.78
N GLY A 115 -18.44 18.26 5.00
CA GLY A 115 -18.66 18.87 6.29
C GLY A 115 -17.42 18.90 7.15
N ALA A 116 -16.45 18.12 6.85
CA ALA A 116 -15.21 18.21 7.56
C ALA A 116 -14.36 19.32 7.02
N ILE A 117 -14.73 19.82 5.96
CA ILE A 117 -13.92 20.78 5.32
C ILE A 117 -14.15 22.15 5.86
N LYS A 118 -14.28 22.38 6.07
CA LYS A 118 -14.45 23.18 6.30
C LYS A 118 -14.19 23.62 7.27
N GLU A 119 -13.96 23.27 7.54
CA GLU A 119 -13.77 23.41 8.27
C GLU A 119 -12.99 23.80 8.40
N LYS A 120 -12.61 23.74 8.26
CA LYS A 120 -12.07 23.88 8.35
C LYS A 120 -11.67 24.57 8.01
N GLN A 121 -11.92 24.46 7.78
CA GLN A 121 -11.91 24.84 7.57
C GLN A 121 -11.81 25.61 7.63
N SER A 122 -11.83 25.63 7.97
CA SER A 122 -12.02 26.11 8.19
C SER A 122 -11.73 26.68 8.39
N PHE A 123 -11.68 26.61 8.87
CA PHE A 123 -11.68 26.85 9.14
C PHE A 123 -11.47 27.33 9.27
#